data_4ca0629c03ba7764f417be59c612f7ca
#
_entry.id   4ca0629c03ba7764f417be59c612f7ca
#
_cell.length_a   1.000
_cell.length_b   1.000
_cell.length_c   1.000
_cell.angle_alpha   90.00
_cell.angle_beta   90.00
_cell.angle_gamma   90.00
#
_symmetry.space_group_name_H-M   'P 1'
#
loop_
_entity.id
_entity.type
_entity.pdbx_description
1 polymer ?
#
loop_
_entity_poly.entity_id
_entity_poly.type
_entity_poly.pdbx_seq_one_letter_code
_entity_poly.pdbx_strand_id
1 'polypeptide(L)'
;MAVTVVALTPLSLQGCAIFQRSDPLQVTVAGIEPMEGQGQGLELRLLVKLRVQNPNDAPIDYNGVAVEMIVQGKTFATGVSDASGTVPRFGESVIAVPVTASAFRMLGEAYTLFRSGGSGKITYEMTGKLNGSGFNSTHFRSQGEFDLPAS
;
A
#
# COMPACT_ATOMS: atom_id res chain seq x y z
N MET A 1 20.64 -73.53 -5.63
CA MET A 1 20.99 -72.21 -5.01
C MET A 1 20.14 -71.11 -5.64
N ALA A 2 19.07 -70.72 -4.98
CA ALA A 2 18.19 -69.66 -5.45
C ALA A 2 18.59 -68.36 -4.76
N VAL A 3 19.02 -67.37 -5.54
CA VAL A 3 19.33 -66.03 -5.04
C VAL A 3 18.06 -65.12 -5.14
N THR A 4 17.44 -64.87 -4.01
CA THR A 4 16.28 -63.95 -3.95
C THR A 4 16.78 -62.52 -3.93
N VAL A 5 16.57 -61.76 -5.00
CA VAL A 5 16.84 -60.34 -5.06
C VAL A 5 15.64 -59.62 -4.47
N VAL A 6 15.81 -59.04 -3.30
CA VAL A 6 14.83 -58.13 -2.68
C VAL A 6 15.02 -56.75 -3.31
N ALA A 7 14.08 -56.35 -4.14
CA ALA A 7 14.05 -55.00 -4.68
C ALA A 7 13.50 -54.03 -3.61
N LEU A 8 14.37 -53.18 -3.07
CA LEU A 8 13.98 -52.02 -2.23
C LEU A 8 13.42 -50.92 -3.16
N THR A 9 12.13 -50.71 -3.14
CA THR A 9 11.50 -49.55 -3.76
C THR A 9 11.67 -48.34 -2.85
N PRO A 10 12.27 -47.22 -3.32
CA PRO A 10 12.30 -45.99 -2.53
C PRO A 10 10.91 -45.35 -2.54
N LEU A 11 10.33 -45.20 -1.36
CA LEU A 11 9.13 -44.44 -1.13
C LEU A 11 9.46 -42.95 -1.30
N SER A 12 9.19 -42.40 -2.47
CA SER A 12 9.30 -40.94 -2.70
C SER A 12 8.17 -40.24 -1.98
N LEU A 13 8.49 -39.65 -0.81
CA LEU A 13 7.62 -38.66 -0.18
C LEU A 13 7.58 -37.41 -1.07
N GLN A 14 6.56 -37.31 -1.91
CA GLN A 14 6.20 -36.07 -2.55
C GLN A 14 5.51 -35.21 -1.50
N GLY A 15 6.30 -34.42 -0.80
CA GLY A 15 5.80 -33.34 0.03
C GLY A 15 5.14 -32.30 -0.87
N CYS A 16 3.83 -32.25 -0.91
CA CYS A 16 3.11 -31.10 -1.43
C CYS A 16 3.36 -29.93 -0.47
N ALA A 17 4.37 -29.11 -0.76
CA ALA A 17 4.52 -27.83 -0.16
C ALA A 17 3.40 -26.95 -0.72
N ILE A 18 2.28 -26.87 0.01
CA ILE A 18 1.22 -25.92 -0.25
C ILE A 18 1.77 -24.55 0.19
N PHE A 19 2.46 -23.88 -0.70
CA PHE A 19 2.72 -22.47 -0.55
C PHE A 19 1.38 -21.75 -0.71
N GLN A 20 0.75 -21.39 0.40
CA GLN A 20 -0.36 -20.44 0.37
C GLN A 20 0.20 -19.12 -0.13
N ARG A 21 0.08 -18.90 -1.43
CA ARG A 21 0.32 -17.60 -2.02
C ARG A 21 -0.84 -16.72 -1.57
N SER A 22 -0.56 -15.79 -0.67
CA SER A 22 -1.49 -14.71 -0.40
C SER A 22 -1.49 -13.79 -1.62
N ASP A 23 -2.66 -13.52 -2.16
CA ASP A 23 -2.83 -12.54 -3.21
C ASP A 23 -2.53 -11.14 -2.65
N PRO A 24 -1.90 -10.27 -3.43
CA PRO A 24 -1.57 -8.93 -2.98
C PRO A 24 -2.84 -8.13 -2.65
N LEU A 25 -2.75 -7.30 -1.61
CA LEU A 25 -3.81 -6.35 -1.28
C LEU A 25 -4.01 -5.38 -2.44
N GLN A 26 -5.27 -5.11 -2.75
CA GLN A 26 -5.64 -4.05 -3.68
C GLN A 26 -5.90 -2.78 -2.87
N VAL A 27 -5.08 -1.76 -3.10
CA VAL A 27 -5.19 -0.49 -2.38
C VAL A 27 -5.41 0.63 -3.37
N THR A 28 -6.42 1.43 -3.12
CA THR A 28 -6.75 2.61 -3.93
C THR A 28 -6.94 3.82 -3.03
N VAL A 29 -6.66 5.00 -3.56
CA VAL A 29 -6.96 6.25 -2.86
C VAL A 29 -8.44 6.54 -3.03
N ALA A 30 -9.19 6.48 -1.93
CA ALA A 30 -10.62 6.77 -1.91
C ALA A 30 -10.92 8.27 -1.74
N GLY A 31 -9.96 9.03 -1.22
CA GLY A 31 -10.10 10.47 -1.05
C GLY A 31 -8.85 11.09 -0.44
N ILE A 32 -8.70 12.38 -0.66
CA ILE A 32 -7.64 13.20 -0.07
C ILE A 32 -8.32 14.46 0.48
N GLU A 33 -8.12 14.74 1.75
CA GLU A 33 -8.68 15.90 2.44
C GLU A 33 -7.54 16.73 3.03
N PRO A 34 -7.62 18.07 2.92
CA PRO A 34 -6.67 18.92 3.62
C PRO A 34 -6.89 18.81 5.13
N MET A 35 -5.80 18.72 5.88
CA MET A 35 -5.87 18.79 7.35
C MET A 35 -5.66 20.23 7.80
N GLU A 36 -6.54 20.70 8.65
CA GLU A 36 -6.36 21.98 9.34
C GLU A 36 -5.21 21.86 10.35
N GLY A 37 -4.30 22.80 10.27
CA GLY A 37 -3.13 22.85 11.12
C GLY A 37 -1.90 23.19 10.30
N GLN A 38 -1.31 24.33 10.62
CA GLN A 38 -0.17 24.87 9.89
C GLN A 38 1.02 23.91 9.99
N GLY A 39 1.35 23.26 8.88
CA GLY A 39 2.69 22.76 8.68
C GLY A 39 3.65 23.96 8.78
N GLN A 40 4.71 23.81 9.52
CA GLN A 40 5.74 24.84 9.57
C GLN A 40 6.41 24.96 8.20
N GLY A 41 6.23 26.10 7.54
CA GLY A 41 6.85 26.39 6.25
C GLY A 41 6.03 25.89 5.05
N LEU A 42 6.70 25.32 4.06
CA LEU A 42 6.12 24.86 2.79
C LEU A 42 5.68 23.37 2.85
N GLU A 43 5.14 22.95 3.98
CA GLU A 43 4.60 21.59 4.15
C GLU A 43 3.08 21.62 4.12
N LEU A 44 2.50 20.72 3.34
CA LEU A 44 1.07 20.46 3.31
C LEU A 44 0.78 19.20 4.10
N ARG A 45 -0.17 19.27 5.02
CA ARG A 45 -0.70 18.11 5.72
C ARG A 45 -2.02 17.69 5.09
N LEU A 46 -2.09 16.45 4.69
CA LEU A 46 -3.25 15.87 4.02
C LEU A 46 -3.67 14.60 4.75
N LEU A 47 -4.95 14.33 4.77
CA LEU A 47 -5.50 13.05 5.20
C LEU A 47 -5.83 12.23 3.96
N VAL A 48 -5.10 11.16 3.73
CA VAL A 48 -5.34 10.24 2.62
C VAL A 48 -6.19 9.09 3.12
N LYS A 49 -7.34 8.89 2.49
CA LYS A 49 -8.21 7.75 2.75
C LYS A 49 -7.87 6.63 1.77
N LEU A 50 -7.41 5.52 2.31
CA LEU A 50 -7.04 4.33 1.56
C LEU A 50 -8.18 3.31 1.64
N ARG A 51 -8.70 2.90 0.51
CA ARG A 51 -9.56 1.72 0.43
C ARG A 51 -8.66 0.51 0.23
N VAL A 52 -8.65 -0.38 1.21
CA VAL A 52 -7.87 -1.61 1.21
C VAL A 52 -8.80 -2.79 1.04
N GLN A 53 -8.63 -3.53 -0.05
CA GLN A 53 -9.39 -4.73 -0.36
C GLN A 53 -8.50 -5.96 -0.14
N ASN A 54 -9.01 -6.92 0.58
CA ASN A 54 -8.34 -8.19 0.87
C ASN A 54 -8.96 -9.31 0.04
N PRO A 55 -8.27 -9.80 -1.00
CA PRO A 55 -8.75 -10.92 -1.83
C PRO A 55 -8.53 -12.29 -1.18
N ASN A 56 -7.94 -12.35 0.00
CA ASN A 56 -7.60 -13.59 0.67
C ASN A 56 -8.72 -14.09 1.59
N ASP A 57 -8.72 -15.37 1.88
CA ASP A 57 -9.66 -16.03 2.78
C ASP A 57 -9.32 -15.88 4.28
N ALA A 58 -8.24 -15.18 4.59
CA ALA A 58 -7.83 -14.84 5.94
C ALA A 58 -7.92 -13.33 6.18
N PRO A 59 -8.40 -12.89 7.34
CA PRO A 59 -8.41 -11.47 7.70
C PRO A 59 -6.98 -10.96 7.92
N ILE A 60 -6.79 -9.66 7.75
CA ILE A 60 -5.52 -8.98 7.99
C ILE A 60 -5.69 -7.99 9.13
N ASP A 61 -5.12 -8.32 10.28
CA ASP A 61 -5.08 -7.44 11.43
C ASP A 61 -3.86 -6.52 11.32
N TYR A 62 -4.08 -5.24 11.60
CA TYR A 62 -3.02 -4.24 11.59
C TYR A 62 -3.10 -3.32 12.81
N ASN A 63 -1.96 -2.82 13.24
CA ASN A 63 -1.79 -1.87 14.35
C ASN A 63 -0.88 -0.70 13.98
N GLY A 64 -0.74 -0.45 12.71
CA GLY A 64 0.02 0.65 12.16
C GLY A 64 0.03 0.61 10.65
N VAL A 65 0.12 1.78 10.05
CA VAL A 65 0.15 1.96 8.59
C VAL A 65 1.26 2.92 8.23
N ALA A 66 2.04 2.58 7.22
CA ALA A 66 3.02 3.49 6.64
C ALA A 66 2.80 3.56 5.14
N VAL A 67 2.87 4.76 4.57
CA VAL A 67 2.68 5.00 3.14
C VAL A 67 3.72 5.96 2.60
N GLU A 68 4.09 5.75 1.37
CA GLU A 68 4.91 6.64 0.56
C GLU A 68 4.25 6.82 -0.80
N MET A 69 4.02 8.05 -1.19
CA MET A 69 3.46 8.41 -2.49
C MET A 69 4.54 9.00 -3.38
N ILE A 70 4.65 8.46 -4.56
CA ILE A 70 5.63 8.83 -5.56
C ILE A 70 4.89 9.42 -6.76
N VAL A 71 5.30 10.59 -7.19
CA VAL A 71 4.80 11.28 -8.39
C VAL A 71 5.97 11.57 -9.29
N GLN A 72 5.89 11.18 -10.55
CA GLN A 72 6.95 11.36 -11.54
C GLN A 72 8.34 10.84 -11.06
N GLY A 73 8.35 9.69 -10.37
CA GLY A 73 9.57 9.07 -9.87
C GLY A 73 10.19 9.73 -8.64
N LYS A 74 9.53 10.73 -8.05
CA LYS A 74 9.99 11.43 -6.85
C LYS A 74 9.01 11.23 -5.69
N THR A 75 9.53 11.03 -4.48
CA THR A 75 8.70 10.96 -3.27
C THR A 75 7.99 12.31 -3.07
N PHE A 76 6.68 12.27 -3.20
CA PHE A 76 5.81 13.44 -3.06
C PHE A 76 5.33 13.63 -1.62
N ALA A 77 4.86 12.55 -1.01
CA ALA A 77 4.31 12.56 0.35
C ALA A 77 4.66 11.28 1.09
N THR A 78 4.81 11.38 2.38
CA THR A 78 4.99 10.24 3.27
C THR A 78 4.07 10.37 4.47
N GLY A 79 3.62 9.26 5.00
CA GLY A 79 2.76 9.25 6.18
C GLY A 79 2.87 7.98 6.98
N VAL A 80 2.61 8.12 8.27
CA VAL A 80 2.47 7.02 9.20
C VAL A 80 1.25 7.25 10.06
N SER A 81 0.60 6.16 10.44
CA SER A 81 -0.55 6.18 11.34
C SER A 81 -0.45 5.01 12.32
N ASP A 82 -0.84 5.24 13.55
CA ASP A 82 -1.02 4.21 14.59
C ASP A 82 -2.42 3.58 14.54
N ALA A 83 -3.20 3.85 13.49
CA ALA A 83 -4.49 3.25 13.30
C ALA A 83 -4.41 1.73 13.34
N SER A 84 -5.32 1.11 14.07
CA SER A 84 -5.44 -0.33 14.19
C SER A 84 -6.81 -0.81 13.76
N GLY A 85 -6.87 -2.02 13.25
CA GLY A 85 -8.11 -2.62 12.79
C GLY A 85 -7.88 -3.93 12.07
N THR A 86 -8.91 -4.37 11.37
CA THR A 86 -8.92 -5.61 10.60
C THR A 86 -9.48 -5.35 9.21
N VAL A 87 -8.77 -5.80 8.18
CA VAL A 87 -9.34 -5.91 6.84
C VAL A 87 -9.95 -7.31 6.73
N PRO A 88 -11.27 -7.46 6.62
CA PRO A 88 -11.93 -8.76 6.62
C PRO A 88 -11.46 -9.62 5.44
N ARG A 89 -11.55 -10.94 5.61
CA ARG A 89 -11.39 -11.86 4.49
C ARG A 89 -12.41 -11.54 3.40
N PHE A 90 -11.98 -11.54 2.15
CA PHE A 90 -12.82 -11.19 0.99
C PHE A 90 -13.61 -9.87 1.18
N GLY A 91 -13.05 -8.94 1.94
CA GLY A 91 -13.70 -7.69 2.30
C GLY A 91 -12.78 -6.48 2.13
N GLU A 92 -13.26 -5.36 2.58
CA GLU A 92 -12.53 -4.10 2.49
C GLU A 92 -12.62 -3.27 3.78
N SER A 93 -11.65 -2.39 3.95
CA SER A 93 -11.63 -1.36 4.99
C SER A 93 -11.13 -0.05 4.42
N VAL A 94 -11.61 1.06 4.98
CA VAL A 94 -11.07 2.39 4.65
C VAL A 94 -10.21 2.85 5.83
N ILE A 95 -8.94 3.15 5.51
CA ILE A 95 -7.95 3.56 6.49
C ILE A 95 -7.53 4.99 6.19
N ALA A 96 -7.67 5.88 7.15
CA ALA A 96 -7.23 7.27 7.04
C ALA A 96 -5.79 7.40 7.55
N VAL A 97 -4.91 7.93 6.70
CA VAL A 97 -3.49 8.11 7.00
C VAL A 97 -3.13 9.58 6.83
N PRO A 98 -2.67 10.26 7.89
CA PRO A 98 -2.12 11.60 7.76
C PRO A 98 -0.79 11.52 7.02
N VAL A 99 -0.64 12.32 5.97
CA VAL A 99 0.58 12.41 5.17
C VAL A 99 1.09 13.85 5.15
N THR A 100 2.39 13.99 5.06
CA THR A 100 3.05 15.28 4.87
C THR A 100 3.65 15.33 3.48
N ALA A 101 3.24 16.32 2.70
CA ALA A 101 3.77 16.61 1.39
C ALA A 101 4.68 17.84 1.47
N SER A 102 5.88 17.74 0.92
CA SER A 102 6.81 18.86 0.85
C SER A 102 6.56 19.68 -0.42
N ALA A 103 6.17 20.92 -0.24
CA ALA A 103 6.00 21.84 -1.37
C ALA A 103 7.31 22.08 -2.15
N PHE A 104 8.48 21.97 -1.49
CA PHE A 104 9.77 22.06 -2.18
C PHE A 104 9.98 20.95 -3.21
N ARG A 105 9.44 19.77 -2.96
CA ARG A 105 9.52 18.65 -3.92
C ARG A 105 8.54 18.84 -5.07
N MET A 106 7.51 19.68 -4.87
CA MET A 106 6.57 20.09 -5.92
C MET A 106 7.14 21.15 -6.86
N LEU A 107 8.18 21.87 -6.44
CA LEU A 107 8.66 23.08 -7.14
C LEU A 107 9.35 22.81 -8.49
N GLY A 108 9.65 21.56 -8.86
CA GLY A 108 10.29 21.28 -10.15
C GLY A 108 9.31 21.23 -11.32
N GLU A 109 8.33 20.35 -11.26
CA GLU A 109 7.46 20.05 -12.41
C GLU A 109 5.97 20.07 -12.06
N ALA A 110 5.59 19.64 -10.86
CA ALA A 110 4.20 19.68 -10.42
C ALA A 110 3.70 21.11 -10.22
N TYR A 111 4.57 22.04 -9.84
CA TYR A 111 4.22 23.45 -9.72
C TYR A 111 3.85 24.08 -11.08
N THR A 112 4.51 23.68 -12.14
CA THR A 112 4.13 24.11 -13.50
C THR A 112 2.77 23.55 -13.91
N LEU A 113 2.46 22.33 -13.54
CA LEU A 113 1.14 21.73 -13.78
C LEU A 113 0.05 22.40 -12.94
N PHE A 114 0.35 22.77 -11.68
CA PHE A 114 -0.55 23.53 -10.83
C PHE A 114 -0.82 24.95 -11.36
N ARG A 115 0.20 25.60 -11.88
CA ARG A 115 0.12 26.99 -12.35
C ARG A 115 -0.52 27.14 -13.74
N SER A 116 -0.48 26.11 -14.56
CA SER A 116 -1.06 26.17 -15.92
C SER A 116 -2.58 26.02 -15.95
N GLY A 117 -3.26 25.90 -14.79
CA GLY A 117 -4.72 25.85 -14.72
C GLY A 117 -5.30 24.65 -15.49
N GLY A 118 -4.46 23.68 -15.85
CA GLY A 118 -4.88 22.48 -16.53
C GLY A 118 -5.60 21.55 -15.55
N SER A 119 -6.77 21.11 -15.89
CA SER A 119 -7.42 19.93 -15.32
C SER A 119 -6.56 18.72 -15.68
N GLY A 120 -5.44 18.57 -14.99
CA GLY A 120 -4.48 17.49 -15.22
C GLY A 120 -4.72 16.37 -14.22
N LYS A 121 -4.87 15.18 -14.76
CA LYS A 121 -4.77 13.96 -13.97
C LYS A 121 -3.30 13.75 -13.59
N ILE A 122 -3.04 13.58 -12.31
CA ILE A 122 -1.71 13.24 -11.82
C ILE A 122 -1.66 11.74 -11.58
N THR A 123 -0.77 11.06 -12.28
CA THR A 123 -0.49 9.66 -12.03
C THR A 123 0.42 9.53 -10.82
N TYR A 124 0.06 8.69 -9.88
CA TYR A 124 0.86 8.38 -8.71
C TYR A 124 1.16 6.89 -8.61
N GLU A 125 2.25 6.60 -7.98
CA GLU A 125 2.58 5.30 -7.45
C GLU A 125 2.64 5.42 -5.92
N MET A 126 2.00 4.48 -5.22
CA MET A 126 2.00 4.46 -3.77
C MET A 126 2.49 3.10 -3.31
N THR A 127 3.42 3.11 -2.39
CA THR A 127 3.86 1.93 -1.66
C THR A 127 3.55 2.09 -0.18
N GLY A 128 3.28 0.99 0.48
CA GLY A 128 3.02 1.04 1.90
C GLY A 128 3.03 -0.33 2.55
N LYS A 129 2.81 -0.31 3.85
CA LYS A 129 2.69 -1.52 4.65
C LYS A 129 1.65 -1.35 5.76
N LEU A 130 0.96 -2.44 6.02
CA LEU A 130 0.16 -2.64 7.22
C LEU A 130 1.02 -3.46 8.19
N ASN A 131 1.33 -2.88 9.35
CA ASN A 131 2.04 -3.60 10.40
C ASN A 131 1.05 -4.45 11.18
N GLY A 132 1.31 -5.73 11.26
CA GLY A 132 0.52 -6.68 12.07
C GLY A 132 1.14 -6.93 13.44
N SER A 133 0.58 -7.86 14.17
CA SER A 133 1.10 -8.31 15.46
C SER A 133 2.46 -9.02 15.27
N GLY A 134 3.43 -8.69 16.13
CA GLY A 134 4.77 -9.26 16.07
C GLY A 134 5.58 -8.71 14.91
N PHE A 135 6.25 -9.59 14.15
CA PHE A 135 7.07 -9.21 13.00
C PHE A 135 6.33 -9.30 11.66
N ASN A 136 5.02 -9.51 11.69
CA ASN A 136 4.22 -9.64 10.49
C ASN A 136 3.90 -8.25 9.92
N SER A 137 4.20 -8.05 8.66
CA SER A 137 3.76 -6.87 7.92
C SER A 137 3.31 -7.26 6.53
N THR A 138 2.23 -6.64 6.07
CA THR A 138 1.72 -6.84 4.72
C THR A 138 2.05 -5.60 3.90
N HIS A 139 2.86 -5.78 2.87
CA HIS A 139 3.24 -4.71 1.94
C HIS A 139 2.23 -4.63 0.81
N PHE A 140 2.00 -3.43 0.34
CA PHE A 140 1.16 -3.18 -0.82
C PHE A 140 1.79 -2.15 -1.76
N ARG A 141 1.39 -2.22 -3.01
CA ARG A 141 1.70 -1.24 -4.04
C ARG A 141 0.43 -0.90 -4.79
N SER A 142 0.24 0.37 -5.05
CA SER A 142 -0.90 0.90 -5.78
C SER A 142 -0.43 1.89 -6.82
N GLN A 143 -1.15 1.95 -7.91
CA GLN A 143 -0.98 2.97 -8.94
C GLN A 143 -2.35 3.52 -9.28
N GLY A 144 -2.42 4.81 -9.53
CA GLY A 144 -3.68 5.45 -9.86
C GLY A 144 -3.47 6.86 -10.37
N GLU A 145 -4.58 7.52 -10.58
CA GLU A 145 -4.64 8.92 -10.99
C GLU A 145 -5.54 9.67 -10.02
N PHE A 146 -5.20 10.89 -9.73
CA PHE A 146 -6.09 11.80 -9.02
C PHE A 146 -6.20 13.12 -9.77
N ASP A 147 -7.38 13.72 -9.67
CA ASP A 147 -7.63 15.03 -10.22
C ASP A 147 -7.19 16.10 -9.21
N LEU A 148 -6.46 17.09 -9.69
CA LEU A 148 -6.20 18.27 -8.88
C LEU A 148 -7.51 19.05 -8.72
N PRO A 149 -7.88 19.45 -7.50
CA PRO A 149 -9.01 20.33 -7.33
C PRO A 149 -8.75 21.62 -8.11
N ALA A 150 -9.66 21.96 -9.00
CA ALA A 150 -9.66 23.26 -9.66
C ALA A 150 -9.84 24.35 -8.61
N SER A 151 -8.92 25.30 -8.58
CA SER A 151 -8.99 26.50 -7.76
C SER A 151 -10.05 27.47 -8.27
#